data_23b8136c89d5d09e90a54e6d85b183b2
#
_entry.id   23b8136c89d5d09e90a54e6d85b183b2
#
_cell.length_a   1.000
_cell.length_b   1.000
_cell.length_c   1.000
_cell.angle_alpha   90.00
_cell.angle_beta   90.00
_cell.angle_gamma   90.00
#
_symmetry.space_group_name_H-M   'P 1'
#
loop_
_entity.id
_entity.type
_entity.pdbx_description
1 polymer ?
#
loop_
_entity_poly.entity_id
_entity_poly.type
_entity_poly.pdbx_seq_one_letter_code
_entity_poly.pdbx_strand_id
1 'polypeptide(L)'
;MPVWFNKYKKELAQLTGLLLFLLFFFANPLSLPLKAKLVLAIAVLMISWWVLEAMPLAVVALVPIVLFPLMNISSLKEVTKSYSDSIIFLFMGGFFIGIAIEKWNLHKRIALNIIRITGTNGNRII
;
A
#
# COMPACT_ATOMS: atom_id res chain seq x y z
N MET A 1 -18.71 17.14 7.70
CA MET A 1 -18.26 17.89 6.50
C MET A 1 -19.05 17.40 5.29
N PRO A 2 -19.51 18.25 4.40
CA PRO A 2 -20.38 17.85 3.29
C PRO A 2 -19.63 16.96 2.29
N VAL A 3 -20.32 15.94 1.77
CA VAL A 3 -19.79 14.89 0.88
C VAL A 3 -19.14 15.46 -0.39
N TRP A 4 -19.65 16.58 -0.91
CA TRP A 4 -19.12 17.28 -2.09
C TRP A 4 -17.71 17.87 -1.89
N PHE A 5 -17.39 18.34 -0.67
CA PHE A 5 -16.08 18.89 -0.34
C PHE A 5 -14.98 17.80 -0.38
N ASN A 6 -15.33 16.57 -0.04
CA ASN A 6 -14.41 15.44 -0.07
C ASN A 6 -14.17 14.94 -1.52
N LYS A 7 -15.14 15.11 -2.42
CA LYS A 7 -15.03 14.77 -3.84
C LYS A 7 -14.05 15.68 -4.56
N TYR A 8 -14.18 17.00 -4.41
CA TYR A 8 -13.24 17.97 -5.01
C TYR A 8 -11.80 17.81 -4.53
N LYS A 9 -11.60 17.45 -3.25
CA LYS A 9 -10.26 17.16 -2.72
C LYS A 9 -9.62 15.97 -3.43
N LYS A 10 -10.36 14.90 -3.67
CA LYS A 10 -9.84 13.72 -4.38
C LYS A 10 -9.52 14.02 -5.84
N GLU A 11 -10.38 14.73 -6.53
CA GLU A 11 -10.16 15.13 -7.92
C GLU A 11 -8.92 16.04 -8.05
N LEU A 12 -8.75 17.02 -7.14
CA LEU A 12 -7.56 17.87 -7.08
C LEU A 12 -6.30 17.05 -6.77
N ALA A 13 -6.37 16.10 -5.86
CA ALA A 13 -5.25 15.23 -5.53
C ALA A 13 -4.83 14.34 -6.72
N GLN A 14 -5.79 13.82 -7.48
CA GLN A 14 -5.52 13.07 -8.71
C GLN A 14 -4.86 13.93 -9.78
N LEU A 15 -5.37 15.15 -10.00
CA LEU A 15 -4.80 16.12 -10.95
C LEU A 15 -3.39 16.53 -10.54
N THR A 16 -3.15 16.77 -9.25
CA THR A 16 -1.81 17.13 -8.73
C THR A 16 -0.81 16.02 -8.99
N GLY A 17 -1.16 14.76 -8.76
CA GLY A 17 -0.29 13.62 -9.05
C GLY A 17 0.03 13.51 -10.54
N LEU A 18 -0.98 13.70 -11.40
CA LEU A 18 -0.80 13.68 -12.85
C LEU A 18 0.09 14.84 -13.34
N LEU A 19 -0.08 16.03 -12.79
CA LEU A 19 0.76 17.20 -13.10
C LEU A 19 2.22 16.96 -12.71
N LEU A 20 2.47 16.41 -11.52
CA LEU A 20 3.82 16.04 -11.06
C LEU A 20 4.44 14.98 -11.97
N PHE A 21 3.68 13.95 -12.34
CA PHE A 21 4.11 12.95 -13.31
C PHE A 21 4.55 13.59 -14.64
N LEU A 22 3.72 14.45 -15.23
CA LEU A 22 4.02 15.14 -16.48
C LEU A 22 5.24 16.05 -16.35
N LEU A 23 5.38 16.74 -15.23
CA LEU A 23 6.55 17.59 -14.97
C LEU A 23 7.84 16.76 -14.96
N PHE A 24 7.89 15.64 -14.23
CA PHE A 24 9.06 14.77 -14.22
C PHE A 24 9.27 14.05 -15.56
N PHE A 25 8.19 13.75 -16.28
CA PHE A 25 8.25 13.15 -17.61
C PHE A 25 8.88 14.08 -18.64
N PHE A 26 8.57 15.37 -18.62
CA PHE A 26 9.10 16.34 -19.59
C PHE A 26 10.39 17.02 -19.16
N ALA A 27 10.49 17.47 -17.91
CA ALA A 27 11.59 18.32 -17.45
C ALA A 27 12.92 17.57 -17.27
N ASN A 28 12.91 16.25 -17.03
CA ASN A 28 14.12 15.44 -16.73
C ASN A 28 15.12 16.15 -15.79
N PRO A 29 14.70 16.56 -14.58
CA PRO A 29 15.47 17.45 -13.72
C PRO A 29 16.81 16.86 -13.25
N LEU A 30 16.98 15.54 -13.34
CA LEU A 30 18.15 14.79 -12.88
C LEU A 30 19.01 14.26 -14.03
N SER A 31 18.73 14.66 -15.28
CA SER A 31 19.47 14.19 -16.48
C SER A 31 19.61 12.66 -16.56
N LEU A 32 18.57 11.94 -16.16
CA LEU A 32 18.56 10.48 -16.07
C LEU A 32 18.38 9.84 -17.45
N PRO A 33 18.88 8.60 -17.65
CA PRO A 33 18.55 7.82 -18.83
C PRO A 33 17.04 7.56 -18.91
N LEU A 34 16.50 7.42 -20.13
CA LEU A 34 15.06 7.39 -20.40
C LEU A 34 14.29 6.44 -19.48
N LYS A 35 14.76 5.20 -19.29
CA LYS A 35 14.09 4.21 -18.43
C LYS A 35 14.02 4.65 -16.97
N ALA A 36 15.13 5.15 -16.43
CA ALA A 36 15.19 5.61 -15.04
C ALA A 36 14.28 6.84 -14.82
N LYS A 37 14.24 7.76 -15.76
CA LYS A 37 13.34 8.91 -15.78
C LYS A 37 11.87 8.49 -15.73
N LEU A 38 11.47 7.50 -16.57
CA LEU A 38 10.11 6.98 -16.60
C LEU A 38 9.71 6.31 -15.27
N VAL A 39 10.61 5.50 -14.72
CA VAL A 39 10.38 4.88 -13.39
C VAL A 39 10.21 5.94 -12.31
N LEU A 40 11.06 6.97 -12.31
CA LEU A 40 10.95 8.07 -11.35
C LEU A 40 9.63 8.83 -11.49
N ALA A 41 9.21 9.14 -12.70
CA ALA A 41 7.93 9.82 -12.96
C ALA A 41 6.74 9.00 -12.42
N ILE A 42 6.73 7.67 -12.66
CA ILE A 42 5.71 6.78 -12.13
C ILE A 42 5.77 6.71 -10.60
N ALA A 43 6.96 6.65 -10.00
CA ALA A 43 7.12 6.65 -8.55
C ALA A 43 6.56 7.95 -7.93
N VAL A 44 6.84 9.11 -8.52
CA VAL A 44 6.29 10.39 -8.08
C VAL A 44 4.76 10.42 -8.18
N LEU A 45 4.17 9.86 -9.25
CA LEU A 45 2.72 9.69 -9.39
C LEU A 45 2.15 8.85 -8.25
N MET A 46 2.74 7.69 -8.00
CA MET A 46 2.27 6.77 -6.96
C MET A 46 2.39 7.36 -5.56
N ILE A 47 3.52 7.99 -5.23
CA ILE A 47 3.74 8.65 -3.95
C ILE A 47 2.75 9.79 -3.74
N SER A 48 2.55 10.64 -4.76
CA SER A 48 1.60 11.76 -4.66
C SER A 48 0.16 11.27 -4.45
N TRP A 49 -0.29 10.23 -5.18
CA TRP A 49 -1.62 9.66 -5.00
C TRP A 49 -1.79 8.95 -3.65
N TRP A 50 -0.73 8.35 -3.15
CA TRP A 50 -0.74 7.72 -1.83
C TRP A 50 -0.80 8.77 -0.70
N VAL A 51 0.09 9.76 -0.71
CA VAL A 51 0.17 10.80 0.35
C VAL A 51 -1.08 11.68 0.37
N LEU A 52 -1.63 12.00 -0.81
CA LEU A 52 -2.84 12.82 -0.94
C LEU A 52 -4.14 12.01 -0.82
N GLU A 53 -4.05 10.70 -0.57
CA GLU A 53 -5.20 9.79 -0.50
C GLU A 53 -6.14 9.92 -1.73
N ALA A 54 -5.55 10.18 -2.90
CA ALA A 54 -6.29 10.39 -4.15
C ALA A 54 -7.06 9.14 -4.60
N MET A 55 -6.49 7.96 -4.33
CA MET A 55 -7.07 6.65 -4.65
C MET A 55 -6.78 5.64 -3.52
N PRO A 56 -7.57 4.54 -3.43
CA PRO A 56 -7.27 3.44 -2.51
C PRO A 56 -5.86 2.90 -2.77
N LEU A 57 -5.10 2.63 -1.70
CA LEU A 57 -3.71 2.16 -1.77
C LEU A 57 -3.54 0.93 -2.68
N ALA A 58 -4.51 0.00 -2.63
CA ALA A 58 -4.51 -1.19 -3.47
C ALA A 58 -4.55 -0.86 -4.97
N VAL A 59 -5.27 0.20 -5.37
CA VAL A 59 -5.35 0.65 -6.77
C VAL A 59 -4.03 1.30 -7.19
N VAL A 60 -3.45 2.16 -6.34
CA VAL A 60 -2.14 2.78 -6.60
C VAL A 60 -1.06 1.73 -6.76
N ALA A 61 -1.09 0.66 -5.95
CA ALA A 61 -0.14 -0.44 -6.04
C ALA A 61 -0.19 -1.20 -7.38
N LEU A 62 -1.30 -1.18 -8.11
CA LEU A 62 -1.42 -1.83 -9.41
C LEU A 62 -0.94 -0.97 -10.59
N VAL A 63 -0.67 0.31 -10.39
CA VAL A 63 -0.21 1.24 -11.44
C VAL A 63 1.02 0.74 -12.21
N PRO A 64 2.07 0.17 -11.57
CA PRO A 64 3.24 -0.33 -12.30
C PRO A 64 2.93 -1.48 -13.25
N ILE A 65 1.95 -2.35 -12.92
CA ILE A 65 1.57 -3.47 -13.80
C ILE A 65 1.09 -2.98 -15.17
N VAL A 66 0.43 -1.82 -15.18
CA VAL A 66 -0.09 -1.22 -16.41
C VAL A 66 0.96 -0.33 -17.08
N LEU A 67 1.56 0.59 -16.32
CA LEU A 67 2.42 1.63 -16.90
C LEU A 67 3.80 1.11 -17.34
N PHE A 68 4.40 0.13 -16.65
CA PHE A 68 5.73 -0.36 -17.02
C PHE A 68 5.75 -1.04 -18.40
N PRO A 69 4.80 -1.94 -18.73
CA PRO A 69 4.73 -2.49 -20.08
C PRO A 69 4.34 -1.46 -21.14
N LEU A 70 3.39 -0.56 -20.85
CA LEU A 70 2.96 0.49 -21.80
C LEU A 70 4.10 1.43 -22.19
N MET A 71 4.99 1.75 -21.24
CA MET A 71 6.15 2.61 -21.47
C MET A 71 7.41 1.84 -21.88
N ASN A 72 7.31 0.55 -22.16
CA ASN A 72 8.45 -0.32 -22.52
C ASN A 72 9.60 -0.27 -21.50
N ILE A 73 9.29 -0.09 -20.22
CA ILE A 73 10.26 -0.11 -19.11
C ILE A 73 10.67 -1.55 -18.85
N SER A 74 9.69 -2.44 -18.68
CA SER A 74 9.88 -3.86 -18.48
C SER A 74 8.68 -4.67 -19.02
N SER A 75 8.87 -5.97 -19.20
CA SER A 75 7.80 -6.83 -19.69
C SER A 75 6.74 -7.09 -18.60
N LEU A 76 5.50 -7.36 -19.00
CA LEU A 76 4.43 -7.71 -18.06
C LEU A 76 4.82 -8.89 -17.16
N LYS A 77 5.52 -9.89 -17.72
CA LYS A 77 6.00 -11.07 -16.99
C LYS A 77 6.99 -10.72 -15.88
N GLU A 78 7.88 -9.76 -16.12
CA GLU A 78 8.85 -9.29 -15.12
C GLU A 78 8.17 -8.51 -14.00
N VAL A 79 7.26 -7.60 -14.36
CA VAL A 79 6.53 -6.81 -13.37
C VAL A 79 5.68 -7.72 -12.48
N THR A 80 4.87 -8.61 -13.06
CA THR A 80 4.00 -9.50 -12.30
C THR A 80 4.75 -10.49 -11.43
N LYS A 81 5.99 -10.89 -11.80
CA LYS A 81 6.85 -11.73 -10.96
C LYS A 81 7.09 -11.09 -9.59
N SER A 82 7.28 -9.78 -9.51
CA SER A 82 7.47 -9.07 -8.24
C SER A 82 6.21 -9.10 -7.36
N TYR A 83 5.02 -9.18 -7.95
CA TYR A 83 3.75 -9.28 -7.21
C TYR A 83 3.41 -10.71 -6.77
N SER A 84 4.07 -11.71 -7.34
CA SER A 84 3.89 -13.13 -7.01
C SER A 84 5.05 -13.72 -6.19
N ASP A 85 5.84 -12.87 -5.53
CA ASP A 85 6.91 -13.32 -4.64
C ASP A 85 6.33 -14.10 -3.44
N SER A 86 7.01 -15.19 -3.06
CA SER A 86 6.58 -16.05 -1.95
C SER A 86 6.46 -15.32 -0.61
N ILE A 87 7.27 -14.28 -0.41
CA ILE A 87 7.22 -13.43 0.79
C ILE A 87 5.86 -12.73 0.92
N ILE A 88 5.27 -12.27 -0.19
CA ILE A 88 3.95 -11.62 -0.19
C ILE A 88 2.87 -12.58 0.31
N PHE A 89 2.91 -13.84 -0.14
CA PHE A 89 1.97 -14.87 0.32
C PHE A 89 2.17 -15.24 1.79
N LEU A 90 3.42 -15.24 2.27
CA LEU A 90 3.73 -15.46 3.68
C LEU A 90 3.10 -14.35 4.55
N PHE A 91 3.31 -13.08 4.21
CA PHE A 91 2.70 -11.97 4.92
C PHE A 91 1.17 -11.99 4.84
N MET A 92 0.62 -12.29 3.67
CA MET A 92 -0.83 -12.41 3.48
C MET A 92 -1.41 -13.49 4.40
N GLY A 93 -0.76 -14.64 4.53
CA GLY A 93 -1.14 -15.69 5.47
C GLY A 93 -1.11 -15.21 6.92
N GLY A 94 -0.06 -14.49 7.31
CA GLY A 94 0.06 -13.86 8.63
C GLY A 94 -1.07 -12.86 8.92
N PHE A 95 -1.42 -12.02 7.96
CA PHE A 95 -2.54 -11.09 8.10
C PHE A 95 -3.89 -11.80 8.25
N PHE A 96 -4.13 -12.87 7.50
CA PHE A 96 -5.36 -13.66 7.65
C PHE A 96 -5.47 -14.28 9.04
N ILE A 97 -4.36 -14.81 9.59
CA ILE A 97 -4.32 -15.31 10.96
C ILE A 97 -4.60 -14.18 11.96
N GLY A 98 -3.97 -13.00 11.78
CA GLY A 98 -4.20 -11.82 12.61
C GLY A 98 -5.67 -11.39 12.64
N ILE A 99 -6.30 -11.28 11.47
CA ILE A 99 -7.72 -10.93 11.32
C ILE A 99 -8.61 -12.01 11.98
N ALA A 100 -8.26 -13.28 11.85
CA ALA A 100 -8.99 -14.36 12.48
C ALA A 100 -8.91 -14.27 14.03
N ILE A 101 -7.73 -14.03 14.58
CA ILE A 101 -7.50 -13.83 16.02
C ILE A 101 -8.36 -12.65 16.54
N GLU A 102 -8.39 -11.55 15.82
CA GLU A 102 -9.17 -10.37 16.17
C GLU A 102 -10.68 -10.65 16.09
N LYS A 103 -11.14 -11.19 14.97
CA LYS A 103 -12.57 -11.50 14.72
C LYS A 103 -13.15 -12.45 15.78
N TRP A 104 -12.40 -13.46 16.18
CA TRP A 104 -12.84 -14.45 17.15
C TRP A 104 -12.49 -14.09 18.59
N ASN A 105 -11.90 -12.90 18.86
CA ASN A 105 -11.45 -12.44 20.16
C ASN A 105 -10.56 -13.47 20.89
N LEU A 106 -9.70 -14.19 20.14
CA LEU A 106 -8.89 -15.27 20.67
C LEU A 106 -7.96 -14.77 21.79
N HIS A 107 -7.37 -13.59 21.63
CA HIS A 107 -6.53 -12.95 22.66
C HIS A 107 -7.27 -12.77 23.99
N LYS A 108 -8.55 -12.38 23.97
CA LYS A 108 -9.38 -12.26 25.19
C LYS A 108 -9.67 -13.63 25.82
N ARG A 109 -9.96 -14.64 24.99
CA ARG A 109 -10.22 -16.01 25.48
C ARG A 109 -8.99 -16.61 26.16
N ILE A 110 -7.80 -16.41 25.57
CA ILE A 110 -6.54 -16.87 26.14
C ILE A 110 -6.29 -16.15 27.47
N ALA A 111 -6.42 -14.82 27.52
CA ALA A 111 -6.23 -14.04 28.73
C ALA A 111 -7.18 -14.47 29.86
N LEU A 112 -8.46 -14.66 29.56
CA LEU A 112 -9.45 -15.14 30.55
C LEU A 112 -9.15 -16.57 31.06
N ASN A 113 -8.70 -17.45 30.16
CA ASN A 113 -8.31 -18.80 30.59
C ASN A 113 -7.07 -18.79 31.51
N ILE A 114 -6.07 -17.95 31.20
CA ILE A 114 -4.90 -17.78 32.05
C ILE A 114 -5.33 -17.27 33.45
N ILE A 115 -6.16 -16.23 33.52
CA ILE A 115 -6.67 -15.67 34.77
C ILE A 115 -7.48 -16.73 35.55
N ARG A 116 -8.27 -17.56 34.85
CA ARG A 116 -9.04 -18.64 35.47
C ARG A 116 -8.16 -19.71 36.11
N ILE A 117 -7.01 -20.00 35.50
CA ILE A 117 -6.06 -21.04 36.00
C ILE A 117 -5.17 -20.48 37.12
N THR A 118 -4.64 -19.25 36.94
CA THR A 118 -3.72 -18.59 37.89
C THR A 118 -4.44 -17.93 39.06
N GLY A 119 -5.74 -17.65 38.95
CA GLY A 119 -6.50 -16.87 39.94
C GLY A 119 -6.16 -15.39 39.90
N THR A 120 -6.91 -14.61 40.68
CA THR A 120 -6.74 -13.13 40.76
C THR A 120 -5.71 -12.70 41.83
N ASN A 121 -4.98 -13.62 42.44
CA ASN A 121 -3.94 -13.28 43.43
C ASN A 121 -2.71 -12.68 42.73
N GLY A 122 -2.44 -11.40 42.99
CA GLY A 122 -1.34 -10.63 42.40
C GLY A 122 0.05 -11.27 42.56
N ASN A 123 0.29 -12.04 43.62
CA ASN A 123 1.55 -12.75 43.86
C ASN A 123 1.79 -13.99 42.96
N ARG A 124 0.81 -14.38 42.13
CA ARG A 124 0.93 -15.50 41.17
C ARG A 124 1.02 -15.03 39.71
N ILE A 125 0.93 -13.72 39.50
CA ILE A 125 0.91 -13.11 38.12
C ILE A 125 2.29 -12.50 37.79
N ILE A 126 3.21 -12.40 38.75
CA ILE A 126 4.60 -11.93 38.56
C ILE A 126 5.53 -13.12 38.36
#